data_5b6abe123858c7fe8f89f8bc0990a62e
#
_entry.id   5b6abe123858c7fe8f89f8bc0990a62e
#
_cell.length_a   1.000
_cell.length_b   1.000
_cell.length_c   1.000
_cell.angle_alpha   90.00
_cell.angle_beta   90.00
_cell.angle_gamma   90.00
#
_symmetry.space_group_name_H-M   'P 1'
#
loop_
_entity.id
_entity.type
_entity.pdbx_description
1 polymer ?
#
loop_
_entity_poly.entity_id
_entity_poly.type
_entity_poly.pdbx_seq_one_letter_code
_entity_poly.pdbx_strand_id
1 'polypeptide(L)'
;MHIVIKGANRGIGQAIAARYRDAGHDVTACARDGKGFFPLDVTDPDQQATLAQELEGRPVDLLVCNAGVYLDKGQNLAGGYPPQMWADSFATNVTGVFLTVQSLLPNLQMTDGAKIAIISSQMASQTYAPGGSYIYRASKAAALNLGRNLVLQV
;
A
#
# COMPACT_ATOMS: atom_id res chain seq x y z
N MET A 1 2.59 14.03 -14.63
CA MET A 1 1.71 13.15 -13.82
C MET A 1 1.87 13.50 -12.34
N HIS A 2 0.80 13.40 -11.59
CA HIS A 2 0.84 13.42 -10.13
C HIS A 2 0.78 11.99 -9.59
N ILE A 3 1.76 11.62 -8.77
CA ILE A 3 1.96 10.27 -8.28
C ILE A 3 1.94 10.27 -6.75
N VAL A 4 1.07 9.48 -6.15
CA VAL A 4 1.00 9.30 -4.69
C VAL A 4 1.62 7.95 -4.32
N ILE A 5 2.61 7.95 -3.41
CA ILE A 5 3.35 6.74 -3.02
C ILE A 5 3.28 6.55 -1.51
N LYS A 6 2.70 5.43 -1.08
CA LYS A 6 2.62 5.04 0.33
C LYS A 6 3.82 4.18 0.74
N GLY A 7 4.44 4.48 1.89
CA GLY A 7 5.64 3.78 2.35
C GLY A 7 6.88 4.15 1.54
N ALA A 8 7.09 5.46 1.29
CA ALA A 8 8.11 5.99 0.41
C ALA A 8 9.47 6.28 1.10
N ASN A 9 9.60 6.05 2.41
CA ASN A 9 10.79 6.40 3.18
C ASN A 9 11.95 5.40 3.06
N ARG A 10 11.73 4.23 2.47
CA ARG A 10 12.76 3.18 2.30
C ARG A 10 12.44 2.20 1.16
N GLY A 11 13.46 1.43 0.79
CA GLY A 11 13.31 0.27 -0.12
C GLY A 11 12.66 0.63 -1.46
N ILE A 12 11.72 -0.21 -1.89
CA ILE A 12 11.05 -0.09 -3.20
C ILE A 12 10.31 1.24 -3.34
N GLY A 13 9.55 1.65 -2.31
CA GLY A 13 8.80 2.90 -2.35
C GLY A 13 9.69 4.13 -2.49
N GLN A 14 10.84 4.16 -1.81
CA GLN A 14 11.84 5.22 -1.93
C GLN A 14 12.43 5.27 -3.34
N ALA A 15 12.80 4.12 -3.89
CA ALA A 15 13.37 4.04 -5.23
C ALA A 15 12.36 4.49 -6.31
N ILE A 16 11.09 4.11 -6.17
CA ILE A 16 10.02 4.57 -7.06
C ILE A 16 9.86 6.09 -6.96
N ALA A 17 9.80 6.64 -5.73
CA ALA A 17 9.64 8.08 -5.51
C ALA A 17 10.80 8.87 -6.13
N ALA A 18 12.04 8.44 -5.93
CA ALA A 18 13.21 9.06 -6.52
C ALA A 18 13.13 9.06 -8.06
N ARG A 19 12.88 7.89 -8.65
CA ARG A 19 12.81 7.72 -10.11
C ARG A 19 11.75 8.63 -10.77
N TYR A 20 10.58 8.77 -10.17
CA TYR A 20 9.55 9.64 -10.72
C TYR A 20 9.87 11.12 -10.53
N ARG A 21 10.48 11.52 -9.40
CA ARG A 21 10.97 12.89 -9.21
C ARG A 21 12.06 13.25 -10.22
N ASP A 22 13.03 12.37 -10.43
CA ASP A 22 14.13 12.57 -11.39
C ASP A 22 13.60 12.70 -12.83
N ALA A 23 12.46 12.05 -13.13
CA ALA A 23 11.77 12.18 -14.42
C ALA A 23 10.85 13.43 -14.50
N GLY A 24 10.88 14.33 -13.52
CA GLY A 24 10.14 15.59 -13.53
C GLY A 24 8.66 15.46 -13.18
N HIS A 25 8.26 14.38 -12.54
CA HIS A 25 6.88 14.19 -12.10
C HIS A 25 6.62 14.78 -10.71
N ASP A 26 5.38 15.22 -10.46
CA ASP A 26 4.91 15.62 -9.14
C ASP A 26 4.69 14.37 -8.27
N VAL A 27 5.36 14.30 -7.10
CA VAL A 27 5.34 13.11 -6.25
C VAL A 27 4.95 13.47 -4.83
N THR A 28 3.77 13.06 -4.40
CA THR A 28 3.36 13.03 -3.00
C THR A 28 3.83 11.73 -2.36
N ALA A 29 4.93 11.79 -1.64
CA ALA A 29 5.53 10.66 -0.95
C ALA A 29 5.08 10.62 0.51
N CYS A 30 4.48 9.50 0.96
CA CYS A 30 3.93 9.33 2.30
C CYS A 30 4.72 8.31 3.12
N ALA A 31 4.94 8.61 4.41
CA ALA A 31 5.58 7.70 5.36
C ALA A 31 5.13 7.98 6.80
N ARG A 32 5.22 6.97 7.67
CA ARG A 32 4.77 7.09 9.07
C ARG A 32 5.56 8.10 9.90
N ASP A 33 6.86 8.23 9.64
CA ASP A 33 7.76 9.11 10.40
C ASP A 33 7.70 10.59 10.00
N GLY A 34 7.02 10.93 8.92
CA GLY A 34 6.82 12.30 8.47
C GLY A 34 8.08 13.10 8.13
N LYS A 35 9.28 12.51 8.19
CA LYS A 35 10.55 13.20 7.95
C LYS A 35 10.78 13.48 6.46
N GLY A 36 10.31 14.65 5.99
CA GLY A 36 10.36 15.00 4.58
C GLY A 36 9.33 14.27 3.70
N PHE A 37 8.35 13.63 4.33
CA PHE A 37 7.24 12.92 3.73
C PHE A 37 5.92 13.43 4.29
N PHE A 38 4.82 13.22 3.57
CA PHE A 38 3.50 13.39 4.16
C PHE A 38 3.28 12.32 5.25
N PRO A 39 2.96 12.71 6.49
CA PRO A 39 2.76 11.75 7.59
C PRO A 39 1.57 10.84 7.30
N LEU A 40 1.78 9.54 7.23
CA LEU A 40 0.71 8.58 7.00
C LEU A 40 1.02 7.21 7.57
N ASP A 41 0.27 6.79 8.57
CA ASP A 41 0.02 5.39 8.85
C ASP A 41 -1.18 4.93 8.02
N VAL A 42 -0.98 3.94 7.17
CA VAL A 42 -2.03 3.45 6.27
C VAL A 42 -3.18 2.77 7.01
N THR A 43 -2.98 2.41 8.28
CA THR A 43 -3.99 1.79 9.15
C THR A 43 -4.85 2.81 9.91
N ASP A 44 -4.50 4.09 9.83
CA ASP A 44 -5.17 5.18 10.53
C ASP A 44 -6.15 5.91 9.59
N PRO A 45 -7.48 5.78 9.80
CA PRO A 45 -8.48 6.42 8.95
C PRO A 45 -8.42 7.96 8.99
N ASP A 46 -8.05 8.56 10.12
CA ASP A 46 -7.99 10.03 10.26
C ASP A 46 -6.82 10.58 9.45
N GLN A 47 -5.67 9.90 9.44
CA GLN A 47 -4.55 10.28 8.60
C GLN A 47 -4.85 10.06 7.10
N GLN A 48 -5.62 9.04 6.75
CA GLN A 48 -6.11 8.85 5.38
C GLN A 48 -7.03 10.01 4.96
N ALA A 49 -7.94 10.44 5.83
CA ALA A 49 -8.81 11.59 5.59
C ALA A 49 -8.01 12.89 5.46
N THR A 50 -6.99 13.10 6.29
CA THR A 50 -6.09 14.26 6.22
C THR A 50 -5.34 14.30 4.88
N LEU A 51 -4.87 13.15 4.39
CA LEU A 51 -4.24 13.09 3.07
C LEU A 51 -5.23 13.44 1.95
N ALA A 52 -6.47 12.92 2.02
CA ALA A 52 -7.50 13.22 1.03
C ALA A 52 -7.82 14.73 1.00
N GLN A 53 -7.88 15.37 2.18
CA GLN A 53 -8.07 16.80 2.33
C GLN A 53 -6.92 17.62 1.72
N GLU A 54 -5.67 17.24 1.99
CA GLU A 54 -4.48 17.88 1.42
C GLU A 54 -4.45 17.80 -0.12
N LEU A 55 -5.01 16.73 -0.65
CA LEU A 55 -5.06 16.49 -2.10
C LEU A 55 -6.40 16.88 -2.73
N GLU A 56 -7.29 17.57 -2.00
CA GLU A 56 -8.60 17.99 -2.52
C GLU A 56 -8.43 18.77 -3.84
N GLY A 57 -9.22 18.39 -4.86
CA GLY A 57 -9.19 19.02 -6.18
C GLY A 57 -7.94 18.71 -7.02
N ARG A 58 -7.01 17.89 -6.55
CA ARG A 58 -5.80 17.51 -7.31
C ARG A 58 -5.97 16.13 -7.94
N PRO A 59 -5.89 16.01 -9.27
CA PRO A 59 -5.95 14.71 -9.94
C PRO A 59 -4.75 13.82 -9.54
N VAL A 60 -4.97 12.52 -9.41
CA VAL A 60 -3.94 11.51 -9.17
C VAL A 60 -3.87 10.55 -10.34
N ASP A 61 -2.77 10.58 -11.08
CA ASP A 61 -2.54 9.73 -12.26
C ASP A 61 -2.08 8.31 -11.88
N LEU A 62 -1.31 8.20 -10.79
CA LEU A 62 -0.80 6.92 -10.29
C LEU A 62 -0.78 6.90 -8.77
N LEU A 63 -1.48 5.91 -8.21
CA LEU A 63 -1.40 5.58 -6.78
C LEU A 63 -0.57 4.32 -6.58
N VAL A 64 0.52 4.40 -5.79
CA VAL A 64 1.38 3.27 -5.45
C VAL A 64 1.16 2.86 -3.98
N CYS A 65 0.47 1.76 -3.78
CA CYS A 65 0.26 1.12 -2.47
C CYS A 65 1.44 0.19 -2.17
N ASN A 66 2.55 0.77 -1.66
CA ASN A 66 3.77 0.02 -1.35
C ASN A 66 3.92 -0.28 0.15
N ALA A 67 3.30 0.52 1.05
CA ALA A 67 3.38 0.25 2.48
C ALA A 67 3.00 -1.20 2.81
N GLY A 68 3.82 -1.88 3.61
CA GLY A 68 3.59 -3.26 3.99
C GLY A 68 4.54 -3.73 5.09
N VAL A 69 4.12 -4.77 5.81
CA VAL A 69 4.87 -5.40 6.91
C VAL A 69 5.02 -6.90 6.68
N TYR A 70 6.09 -7.47 7.20
CA TYR A 70 6.40 -8.90 7.21
C TYR A 70 6.77 -9.29 8.63
N LEU A 71 5.76 -9.50 9.49
CA LEU A 71 5.93 -9.68 10.93
C LEU A 71 6.30 -11.11 11.31
N ASP A 72 5.84 -12.10 10.53
CA ASP A 72 6.00 -13.52 10.81
C ASP A 72 7.26 -14.15 10.18
N LYS A 73 8.26 -13.36 9.81
CA LYS A 73 9.51 -13.88 9.29
C LYS A 73 10.25 -14.72 10.33
N GLY A 74 10.53 -15.96 9.98
CA GLY A 74 11.26 -16.90 10.87
C GLY A 74 10.40 -17.54 11.96
N GLN A 75 9.08 -17.29 11.98
CA GLN A 75 8.16 -17.97 12.90
C GLN A 75 7.95 -19.44 12.51
N ASN A 76 7.62 -20.26 13.50
CA ASN A 76 7.30 -21.68 13.31
C ASN A 76 5.84 -21.97 13.74
N LEU A 77 5.27 -23.03 13.16
CA LEU A 77 3.86 -23.35 13.36
C LEU A 77 3.50 -23.72 14.81
N ALA A 78 4.46 -24.18 15.58
CA ALA A 78 4.22 -24.68 16.95
C ALA A 78 3.87 -23.59 17.97
N GLY A 79 4.11 -22.30 17.67
CA GLY A 79 3.78 -21.23 18.62
C GLY A 79 4.08 -19.80 18.13
N GLY A 80 4.38 -19.64 16.86
CA GLY A 80 4.90 -18.38 16.32
C GLY A 80 3.89 -17.43 15.65
N TYR A 81 2.57 -17.69 15.75
CA TYR A 81 1.56 -16.92 14.98
C TYR A 81 0.42 -16.40 15.88
N PRO A 82 0.69 -15.49 16.83
CA PRO A 82 -0.36 -14.97 17.71
C PRO A 82 -1.41 -14.18 16.93
N PRO A 83 -2.70 -14.17 17.38
CA PRO A 83 -3.79 -13.47 16.70
C PRO A 83 -3.51 -11.99 16.40
N GLN A 84 -2.81 -11.29 17.29
CA GLN A 84 -2.47 -9.87 17.07
C GLN A 84 -1.56 -9.69 15.86
N MET A 85 -0.60 -10.59 15.63
CA MET A 85 0.27 -10.53 14.45
C MET A 85 -0.51 -10.67 13.14
N TRP A 86 -1.58 -11.48 13.13
CA TRP A 86 -2.52 -11.56 12.01
C TRP A 86 -3.25 -10.23 11.80
N ALA A 87 -3.82 -9.68 12.88
CA ALA A 87 -4.55 -8.42 12.84
C ALA A 87 -3.67 -7.29 12.28
N ASP A 88 -2.47 -7.10 12.81
CA ASP A 88 -1.54 -6.04 12.40
C ASP A 88 -1.08 -6.20 10.94
N SER A 89 -0.81 -7.45 10.53
CA SER A 89 -0.38 -7.73 9.16
C SER A 89 -1.50 -7.46 8.15
N PHE A 90 -2.72 -7.87 8.44
CA PHE A 90 -3.87 -7.63 7.57
C PHE A 90 -4.30 -6.16 7.59
N ALA A 91 -4.26 -5.49 8.74
CA ALA A 91 -4.52 -4.07 8.83
C ALA A 91 -3.62 -3.27 7.87
N THR A 92 -2.31 -3.55 7.88
CA THR A 92 -1.37 -2.84 7.01
C THR A 92 -1.44 -3.29 5.55
N ASN A 93 -1.35 -4.62 5.30
CA ASN A 93 -1.14 -5.17 3.96
C ASN A 93 -2.41 -5.25 3.12
N VAL A 94 -3.58 -5.23 3.74
CA VAL A 94 -4.89 -5.40 3.06
C VAL A 94 -5.80 -4.20 3.32
N THR A 95 -6.21 -3.98 4.57
CA THR A 95 -7.15 -2.91 4.93
C THR A 95 -6.57 -1.54 4.60
N GLY A 96 -5.30 -1.29 4.91
CA GLY A 96 -4.62 -0.04 4.59
C GLY A 96 -4.53 0.24 3.09
N VAL A 97 -4.43 -0.79 2.24
CA VAL A 97 -4.53 -0.65 0.78
C VAL A 97 -5.94 -0.20 0.39
N PHE A 98 -6.97 -0.86 0.91
CA PHE A 98 -8.36 -0.52 0.62
C PHE A 98 -8.71 0.91 1.05
N LEU A 99 -8.40 1.28 2.30
CA LEU A 99 -8.64 2.63 2.82
C LEU A 99 -7.95 3.70 1.99
N THR A 100 -6.72 3.43 1.55
CA THR A 100 -5.98 4.34 0.68
C THR A 100 -6.69 4.58 -0.66
N VAL A 101 -7.15 3.53 -1.32
CA VAL A 101 -7.88 3.66 -2.58
C VAL A 101 -9.21 4.38 -2.35
N GLN A 102 -9.93 4.01 -1.29
CA GLN A 102 -11.21 4.63 -0.94
C GLN A 102 -11.07 6.13 -0.67
N SER A 103 -10.08 6.54 0.12
CA SER A 103 -9.88 7.96 0.47
C SER A 103 -9.46 8.82 -0.72
N LEU A 104 -8.73 8.26 -1.69
CA LEU A 104 -8.27 8.97 -2.88
C LEU A 104 -9.11 8.67 -4.14
N LEU A 105 -10.23 7.96 -4.00
CA LEU A 105 -11.09 7.65 -5.14
C LEU A 105 -11.54 8.89 -5.93
N PRO A 106 -11.96 10.01 -5.28
CA PRO A 106 -12.30 11.22 -6.02
C PRO A 106 -11.13 11.76 -6.86
N ASN A 107 -9.91 11.73 -6.32
CA ASN A 107 -8.71 12.21 -7.01
C ASN A 107 -8.34 11.33 -8.22
N LEU A 108 -8.49 10.00 -8.08
CA LEU A 108 -8.26 9.04 -9.17
C LEU A 108 -9.28 9.21 -10.28
N GLN A 109 -10.55 9.50 -9.96
CA GLN A 109 -11.62 9.72 -10.93
C GLN A 109 -11.51 11.05 -11.68
N MET A 110 -10.63 11.96 -11.26
CA MET A 110 -10.35 13.21 -11.99
C MET A 110 -9.44 13.02 -13.22
N THR A 111 -8.88 11.83 -13.38
CA THR A 111 -7.92 11.54 -14.47
C THR A 111 -8.43 10.38 -15.32
N ASP A 112 -8.53 10.59 -16.63
CA ASP A 112 -8.81 9.50 -17.57
C ASP A 112 -7.66 8.51 -17.58
N GLY A 113 -7.93 7.27 -17.17
CA GLY A 113 -6.93 6.20 -17.14
C GLY A 113 -5.97 6.25 -15.95
N ALA A 114 -6.42 6.77 -14.80
CA ALA A 114 -5.69 6.64 -13.53
C ALA A 114 -5.29 5.18 -13.26
N LYS A 115 -4.14 5.01 -12.61
CA LYS A 115 -3.58 3.69 -12.33
C LYS A 115 -3.37 3.48 -10.83
N ILE A 116 -3.65 2.25 -10.38
CA ILE A 116 -3.34 1.80 -9.03
C ILE A 116 -2.32 0.66 -9.12
N ALA A 117 -1.15 0.84 -8.51
CA ALA A 117 -0.13 -0.19 -8.36
C ALA A 117 -0.11 -0.69 -6.92
N ILE A 118 -0.42 -1.95 -6.71
CA ILE A 118 -0.37 -2.61 -5.40
C ILE A 118 0.85 -3.53 -5.36
N ILE A 119 1.76 -3.27 -4.43
CA ILE A 119 2.97 -4.09 -4.27
C ILE A 119 2.61 -5.37 -3.50
N SER A 120 2.41 -6.46 -4.24
CA SER A 120 2.22 -7.80 -3.69
C SER A 120 3.58 -8.50 -3.48
N SER A 121 3.66 -9.80 -3.63
CA SER A 121 4.85 -10.60 -3.44
C SER A 121 4.76 -11.91 -4.22
N GLN A 122 5.90 -12.48 -4.62
CA GLN A 122 5.97 -13.87 -5.10
C GLN A 122 5.40 -14.84 -4.06
N MET A 123 5.52 -14.51 -2.77
CA MET A 123 4.97 -15.31 -1.66
C MET A 123 3.44 -15.35 -1.62
N ALA A 124 2.75 -14.50 -2.41
CA ALA A 124 1.30 -14.57 -2.63
C ALA A 124 0.89 -15.67 -3.63
N SER A 125 1.84 -16.35 -4.25
CA SER A 125 1.56 -17.41 -5.21
C SER A 125 0.75 -18.53 -4.58
N GLN A 126 -0.29 -18.98 -5.29
CA GLN A 126 -1.12 -20.13 -4.91
C GLN A 126 -0.57 -21.45 -5.50
N THR A 127 0.23 -21.35 -6.55
CA THR A 127 0.87 -22.52 -7.19
C THR A 127 2.19 -22.89 -6.54
N TYR A 128 2.93 -21.90 -6.01
CA TYR A 128 4.17 -22.12 -5.28
C TYR A 128 3.96 -21.82 -3.79
N ALA A 129 3.65 -22.85 -3.02
CA ALA A 129 3.27 -22.77 -1.61
C ALA A 129 4.16 -23.70 -0.74
N PRO A 130 5.44 -23.36 -0.50
CA PRO A 130 6.39 -24.21 0.24
C PRO A 130 6.14 -24.24 1.76
N GLY A 131 5.13 -23.53 2.26
CA GLY A 131 4.87 -23.37 3.71
C GLY A 131 5.66 -22.21 4.33
N GLY A 132 5.48 -22.02 5.65
CA GLY A 132 6.08 -20.93 6.41
C GLY A 132 5.51 -19.55 6.07
N SER A 133 5.78 -18.56 6.93
CA SER A 133 5.31 -17.17 6.72
C SER A 133 3.83 -17.07 6.36
N TYR A 134 3.02 -17.85 7.07
CA TYR A 134 1.59 -18.05 6.74
C TYR A 134 0.81 -16.74 6.71
N ILE A 135 1.09 -15.83 7.66
CA ILE A 135 0.41 -14.52 7.75
C ILE A 135 0.79 -13.64 6.56
N TYR A 136 2.09 -13.50 6.29
CA TYR A 136 2.55 -12.66 5.18
C TYR A 136 2.03 -13.18 3.84
N ARG A 137 2.15 -14.50 3.59
CA ARG A 137 1.62 -15.13 2.37
C ARG A 137 0.14 -14.87 2.19
N ALA A 138 -0.66 -15.14 3.24
CA ALA A 138 -2.11 -14.93 3.21
C ALA A 138 -2.47 -13.47 2.97
N SER A 139 -1.81 -12.52 3.65
CA SER A 139 -2.07 -11.09 3.48
C SER A 139 -1.73 -10.59 2.08
N LYS A 140 -0.63 -11.06 1.50
CA LYS A 140 -0.24 -10.67 0.14
C LYS A 140 -1.10 -11.31 -0.95
N ALA A 141 -1.60 -12.53 -0.73
CA ALA A 141 -2.61 -13.16 -1.60
C ALA A 141 -3.95 -12.40 -1.52
N ALA A 142 -4.37 -11.98 -0.32
CA ALA A 142 -5.55 -11.14 -0.13
C ALA A 142 -5.41 -9.78 -0.83
N ALA A 143 -4.25 -9.12 -0.71
CA ALA A 143 -3.97 -7.86 -1.41
C ALA A 143 -4.03 -8.01 -2.94
N LEU A 144 -3.53 -9.14 -3.48
CA LEU A 144 -3.64 -9.45 -4.92
C LEU A 144 -5.09 -9.63 -5.36
N ASN A 145 -5.90 -10.35 -4.58
CA ASN A 145 -7.33 -10.52 -4.85
C ASN A 145 -8.07 -9.17 -4.78
N LEU A 146 -7.80 -8.37 -3.74
CA LEU A 146 -8.35 -7.02 -3.58
C LEU A 146 -8.05 -6.16 -4.81
N GLY A 147 -6.80 -6.13 -5.28
CA GLY A 147 -6.38 -5.35 -6.44
C GLY A 147 -7.14 -5.71 -7.71
N ARG A 148 -7.39 -7.00 -7.94
CA ARG A 148 -8.18 -7.46 -9.09
C ARG A 148 -9.62 -6.96 -9.07
N ASN A 149 -10.21 -6.82 -7.89
CA ASN A 149 -11.59 -6.34 -7.74
C ASN A 149 -11.68 -4.80 -7.80
N LEU A 150 -10.63 -4.09 -7.41
CA LEU A 150 -10.60 -2.61 -7.46
C LEU A 150 -10.51 -2.06 -8.89
N VAL A 151 -9.96 -2.81 -9.85
CA VAL A 151 -9.84 -2.40 -11.26
C VAL A 151 -11.19 -2.05 -11.91
N LEU A 152 -12.28 -2.61 -11.44
CA LEU A 152 -13.63 -2.36 -11.98
C LEU A 152 -14.28 -1.07 -11.43
N GLN A 153 -13.64 -0.35 -10.52
CA GLN A 153 -14.22 0.79 -9.80
C GLN A 153 -13.52 2.13 -10.12
N VAL A 154 -12.40 2.09 -10.84
CA VAL A 154 -11.54 3.27 -11.10
C VAL A 154 -11.46 3.59 -12.57
#